data_963e6e9165b2f8a927a47efffbd6944f
#
_entry.id   963e6e9165b2f8a927a47efffbd6944f
#
_cell.length_a   1.000
_cell.length_b   1.000
_cell.length_c   1.000
_cell.angle_alpha   90.00
_cell.angle_beta   90.00
_cell.angle_gamma   90.00
#
_symmetry.space_group_name_H-M   'P 1'
#
loop_
_entity.id
_entity.type
_entity.pdbx_description
1 polymer ?
#
loop_
_entity_poly.entity_id
_entity_poly.type
_entity_poly.pdbx_seq_one_letter_code
_entity_poly.pdbx_strand_id
1 'polypeptide(L)'
;EHIEDDRAELERAAARLAPGGHLIVLSPAYQSVYSPFDKAIGHFRRYDRKGLLALTPPSLRPARSFYLDSLGLMLSAVNRFVARQSSPTPATIKVWDRTIVPLSRIADPLVGHAFGRSIVAVWTRPV
;
A
#
# COMPACT_ATOMS: atom_id res chain seq x y z
N GLU A 1 -5.05 6.04 3.25
CA GLU A 1 -6.33 5.60 2.70
C GLU A 1 -7.54 5.92 3.59
N HIS A 2 -7.33 6.13 4.91
CA HIS A 2 -8.40 6.48 5.86
C HIS A 2 -8.57 8.00 6.06
N ILE A 3 -7.77 8.83 5.41
CA ILE A 3 -7.80 10.29 5.53
C ILE A 3 -8.29 10.90 4.22
N GLU A 4 -9.35 11.72 4.31
CA GLU A 4 -9.94 12.32 3.11
C GLU A 4 -8.98 13.32 2.46
N ASP A 5 -8.38 14.22 3.25
CA ASP A 5 -7.32 15.14 2.82
C ASP A 5 -5.94 14.52 3.11
N ASP A 6 -5.56 13.55 2.27
CA ASP A 6 -4.31 12.83 2.36
C ASP A 6 -3.07 13.73 2.11
N ARG A 7 -3.21 14.76 1.27
CA ARG A 7 -2.15 15.72 1.01
C ARG A 7 -1.81 16.52 2.28
N ALA A 8 -2.80 17.09 2.94
CA ALA A 8 -2.59 17.83 4.18
C ALA A 8 -1.99 16.93 5.28
N GLU A 9 -2.38 15.65 5.34
CA GLU A 9 -1.80 14.71 6.30
C GLU A 9 -0.33 14.43 6.03
N LEU A 10 0.05 14.20 4.78
CA LEU A 10 1.45 14.01 4.40
C LEU A 10 2.30 15.27 4.66
N GLU A 11 1.76 16.46 4.44
CA GLU A 11 2.44 17.72 4.77
C GLU A 11 2.63 17.89 6.29
N ARG A 12 1.61 17.55 7.10
CA ARG A 12 1.74 17.53 8.57
C ARG A 12 2.80 16.55 9.05
N ALA A 13 2.83 15.34 8.48
CA ALA A 13 3.85 14.34 8.79
C ALA A 13 5.25 14.82 8.39
N ALA A 14 5.39 15.39 7.21
CA ALA A 14 6.65 15.94 6.70
C ALA A 14 7.21 17.05 7.60
N ALA A 15 6.34 17.90 8.14
CA ALA A 15 6.75 18.99 9.03
C ALA A 15 7.38 18.50 10.35
N ARG A 16 7.10 17.25 10.76
CA ARG A 16 7.64 16.63 11.98
C ARG A 16 8.99 15.95 11.79
N LEU A 17 9.45 15.77 10.56
CA LEU A 17 10.73 15.11 10.28
C LEU A 17 11.90 16.06 10.60
N ALA A 18 12.95 15.51 11.18
CA ALA A 18 14.26 16.18 11.23
C ALA A 18 14.91 16.19 9.83
N PRO A 19 15.85 17.13 9.55
CA PRO A 19 16.70 17.06 8.36
C PRO A 19 17.34 15.67 8.22
N GLY A 20 17.36 15.12 7.03
CA GLY A 20 17.81 13.73 6.78
C GLY A 20 16.81 12.64 7.17
N GLY A 21 15.70 12.97 7.82
CA GLY A 21 14.66 12.02 8.23
C GLY A 21 13.87 11.46 7.05
N HIS A 22 13.21 10.32 7.29
CA HIS A 22 12.42 9.62 6.27
C HIS A 22 10.94 9.54 6.66
N LEU A 23 10.07 9.76 5.68
CA LEU A 23 8.65 9.43 5.77
C LEU A 23 8.39 8.16 4.96
N ILE A 24 7.84 7.14 5.61
CA ILE A 24 7.48 5.87 4.97
C ILE A 24 5.97 5.73 5.05
N VAL A 25 5.34 5.54 3.90
CA VAL A 25 3.89 5.29 3.80
C VAL A 25 3.68 3.96 3.12
N LEU A 26 2.84 3.12 3.72
CA LEU A 26 2.34 1.88 3.15
C LEU A 26 0.82 2.01 3.04
N SER A 27 0.29 1.74 1.87
CA SER A 27 -1.15 1.80 1.58
C SER A 27 -1.58 0.69 0.64
N PRO A 28 -2.88 0.31 0.62
CA PRO A 28 -3.40 -0.64 -0.33
C PRO A 28 -3.26 -0.13 -1.77
N ALA A 29 -2.83 -1.03 -2.65
CA ALA A 29 -2.54 -0.71 -4.04
C ALA A 29 -3.77 -0.82 -4.94
N TYR A 30 -3.74 -0.07 -6.04
CA TYR A 30 -4.64 -0.08 -7.19
C TYR A 30 -6.10 0.29 -6.91
N GLN A 31 -6.48 1.50 -7.29
CA GLN A 31 -7.86 1.98 -7.24
C GLN A 31 -8.83 1.06 -8.03
N SER A 32 -8.36 0.41 -9.07
CA SER A 32 -9.18 -0.52 -9.88
C SER A 32 -9.68 -1.75 -9.11
N VAL A 33 -9.06 -2.09 -7.99
CA VAL A 33 -9.49 -3.19 -7.12
C VAL A 33 -10.17 -2.71 -5.83
N TYR A 34 -10.49 -1.41 -5.74
CA TYR A 34 -11.31 -0.87 -4.65
C TYR A 34 -12.65 -1.61 -4.60
N SER A 35 -13.11 -1.95 -3.41
CA SER A 35 -14.23 -2.86 -3.19
C SER A 35 -15.20 -2.34 -2.12
N PRO A 36 -16.40 -2.93 -2.00
CA PRO A 36 -17.30 -2.64 -0.89
C PRO A 36 -16.67 -2.87 0.49
N PHE A 37 -15.72 -3.79 0.59
CA PHE A 37 -14.97 -4.01 1.82
C PHE A 37 -14.10 -2.79 2.18
N ASP A 38 -13.39 -2.20 1.22
CA ASP A 38 -12.62 -0.96 1.47
C ASP A 38 -13.51 0.14 2.02
N LYS A 39 -14.69 0.33 1.40
CA LYS A 39 -15.68 1.31 1.86
C LYS A 39 -16.17 1.00 3.28
N ALA A 40 -16.44 -0.26 3.59
CA ALA A 40 -16.95 -0.69 4.89
C ALA A 40 -15.94 -0.46 6.02
N ILE A 41 -14.64 -0.54 5.75
CA ILE A 41 -13.57 -0.26 6.73
C ILE A 41 -13.08 1.20 6.69
N GLY A 42 -13.76 2.07 5.94
CA GLY A 42 -13.48 3.51 5.92
C GLY A 42 -12.33 3.94 5.03
N HIS A 43 -11.97 3.17 4.03
CA HIS A 43 -11.02 3.61 3.00
C HIS A 43 -11.69 4.61 2.07
N PHE A 44 -11.06 5.74 1.85
CA PHE A 44 -11.48 6.70 0.82
C PHE A 44 -10.98 6.25 -0.56
N ARG A 45 -9.75 5.69 -0.63
CA ARG A 45 -9.08 5.33 -1.88
C ARG A 45 -7.99 4.30 -1.71
N ARG A 46 -7.50 3.79 -2.84
CA ARG A 46 -6.25 3.03 -2.97
C ARG A 46 -5.31 3.79 -3.88
N TYR A 47 -4.03 3.47 -3.85
CA TYR A 47 -3.00 4.20 -4.59
C TYR A 47 -2.28 3.32 -5.59
N ASP A 48 -1.89 3.89 -6.71
CA ASP A 48 -0.80 3.41 -7.53
C ASP A 48 0.47 4.25 -7.25
N ARG A 49 1.58 3.83 -7.83
CA ARG A 49 2.86 4.53 -7.66
C ARG A 49 2.79 5.99 -8.07
N LYS A 50 2.17 6.27 -9.22
CA LYS A 50 2.04 7.63 -9.76
C LYS A 50 1.18 8.51 -8.86
N GLY A 51 0.03 8.01 -8.45
CA GLY A 51 -0.89 8.73 -7.57
C GLY A 51 -0.28 9.03 -6.20
N LEU A 52 0.39 8.03 -5.59
CA LEU A 52 1.01 8.24 -4.28
C LEU A 52 2.20 9.23 -4.35
N LEU A 53 3.04 9.13 -5.38
CA LEU A 53 4.16 10.07 -5.56
C LEU A 53 3.71 11.49 -5.96
N ALA A 54 2.53 11.65 -6.58
CA ALA A 54 1.94 12.96 -6.85
C ALA A 54 1.55 13.73 -5.58
N LEU A 55 1.44 13.05 -4.44
CA LEU A 55 1.20 13.64 -3.14
C LEU A 55 2.48 14.06 -2.41
N THR A 56 3.65 13.95 -3.04
CA THR A 56 4.94 14.32 -2.41
C THR A 56 4.88 15.71 -1.79
N PRO A 57 5.08 15.85 -0.46
CA PRO A 57 5.14 17.16 0.17
C PRO A 57 6.29 18.00 -0.40
N PRO A 58 6.13 19.34 -0.56
CA PRO A 58 7.17 20.20 -1.14
C PRO A 58 8.52 20.15 -0.40
N SER A 59 8.49 19.86 0.90
CA SER A 59 9.68 19.77 1.76
C SER A 59 10.41 18.42 1.66
N LEU A 60 9.86 17.45 0.93
CA LEU A 60 10.42 16.11 0.82
C LEU A 60 10.83 15.79 -0.63
N ARG A 61 11.71 14.79 -0.76
CA ARG A 61 12.08 14.21 -2.05
C ARG A 61 11.76 12.73 -2.07
N PRO A 62 11.17 12.19 -3.15
CA PRO A 62 10.99 10.76 -3.30
C PRO A 62 12.36 10.05 -3.29
N ALA A 63 12.52 9.08 -2.39
CA ALA A 63 13.72 8.25 -2.31
C ALA A 63 13.49 6.88 -2.95
N ARG A 64 12.36 6.25 -2.67
CA ARG A 64 12.03 4.92 -3.19
C ARG A 64 10.51 4.70 -3.23
N SER A 65 10.05 3.91 -4.20
CA SER A 65 8.68 3.37 -4.18
C SER A 65 8.67 1.97 -4.79
N PHE A 66 7.89 1.07 -4.18
CA PHE A 66 7.83 -0.34 -4.58
C PHE A 66 6.54 -0.98 -4.08
N TYR A 67 6.17 -2.11 -4.67
CA TYR A 67 5.00 -2.88 -4.24
C TYR A 67 5.42 -4.05 -3.36
N LEU A 68 4.49 -4.51 -2.52
CA LEU A 68 4.61 -5.67 -1.65
C LEU A 68 3.40 -6.59 -1.80
N ASP A 69 3.62 -7.86 -1.49
CA ASP A 69 2.61 -8.92 -1.51
C ASP A 69 2.08 -9.19 -2.93
N SER A 70 3.01 -9.53 -3.83
CA SER A 70 2.70 -9.88 -5.22
C SER A 70 1.81 -11.13 -5.32
N LEU A 71 2.09 -12.19 -4.54
CA LEU A 71 1.27 -13.39 -4.50
C LEU A 71 -0.12 -13.10 -3.93
N GLY A 72 -0.19 -12.25 -2.92
CA GLY A 72 -1.45 -11.81 -2.36
C GLY A 72 -2.33 -11.06 -3.36
N LEU A 73 -1.73 -10.25 -4.22
CA LEU A 73 -2.47 -9.60 -5.31
C LEU A 73 -3.05 -10.63 -6.29
N MET A 74 -2.23 -11.60 -6.72
CA MET A 74 -2.66 -12.66 -7.64
C MET A 74 -3.81 -13.48 -7.05
N LEU A 75 -3.68 -13.91 -5.79
CA LEU A 75 -4.73 -14.65 -5.10
C LEU A 75 -6.00 -13.83 -4.90
N SER A 76 -5.88 -12.53 -4.61
CA SER A 76 -7.04 -11.64 -4.48
C SER A 76 -7.77 -11.48 -5.81
N ALA A 77 -7.04 -11.39 -6.92
CA ALA A 77 -7.63 -11.35 -8.25
C ALA A 77 -8.41 -12.65 -8.56
N VAL A 78 -7.79 -13.81 -8.30
CA VAL A 78 -8.46 -15.11 -8.47
C VAL A 78 -9.71 -15.20 -7.58
N ASN A 79 -9.62 -14.82 -6.31
CA ASN A 79 -10.74 -14.88 -5.37
C ASN A 79 -11.91 -13.98 -5.77
N ARG A 80 -11.62 -12.80 -6.36
CA ARG A 80 -12.65 -11.89 -6.88
C ARG A 80 -13.50 -12.54 -7.98
N PHE A 81 -12.87 -13.36 -8.83
CA PHE A 81 -13.57 -14.05 -9.93
C PHE A 81 -14.26 -15.34 -9.50
N VAL A 82 -13.74 -16.03 -8.46
CA VAL A 82 -14.20 -17.38 -8.08
C VAL A 82 -15.12 -17.34 -6.86
N ALA A 83 -14.78 -16.65 -5.79
CA ALA A 83 -15.44 -16.81 -4.48
C ALA A 83 -16.36 -15.65 -4.07
N ARG A 84 -16.32 -14.47 -4.72
CA ARG A 84 -17.15 -13.27 -4.40
C ARG A 84 -17.26 -12.93 -2.91
N GLN A 85 -16.34 -13.41 -2.08
CA GLN A 85 -16.38 -13.13 -0.64
C GLN A 85 -15.97 -11.67 -0.36
N SER A 86 -16.83 -10.97 0.38
CA SER A 86 -16.67 -9.55 0.67
C SER A 86 -15.83 -9.26 1.92
N SER A 87 -15.64 -10.21 2.82
CA SER A 87 -14.94 -9.98 4.09
C SER A 87 -14.04 -11.16 4.47
N PRO A 88 -12.78 -10.92 4.86
CA PRO A 88 -11.90 -11.98 5.33
C PRO A 88 -12.34 -12.47 6.72
N THR A 89 -12.32 -13.80 6.91
CA THR A 89 -12.52 -14.42 8.23
C THR A 89 -11.20 -14.44 9.02
N PRO A 90 -11.25 -14.57 10.37
CA PRO A 90 -10.03 -14.73 11.17
C PRO A 90 -9.14 -15.91 10.72
N ALA A 91 -9.74 -17.00 10.24
CA ALA A 91 -9.02 -18.15 9.69
C ALA A 91 -8.28 -17.77 8.39
N THR A 92 -8.94 -17.04 7.49
CA THR A 92 -8.34 -16.56 6.24
C THR A 92 -7.17 -15.63 6.52
N ILE A 93 -7.30 -14.73 7.51
CA ILE A 93 -6.21 -13.83 7.91
C ILE A 93 -5.01 -14.62 8.42
N LYS A 94 -5.22 -15.64 9.28
CA LYS A 94 -4.12 -16.49 9.78
C LYS A 94 -3.41 -17.27 8.67
N VAL A 95 -4.14 -17.80 7.69
CA VAL A 95 -3.54 -18.47 6.53
C VAL A 95 -2.71 -17.47 5.73
N TRP A 96 -3.23 -16.26 5.53
CA TRP A 96 -2.52 -15.20 4.82
C TRP A 96 -1.19 -14.87 5.49
N ASP A 97 -1.22 -14.57 6.79
CA ASP A 97 -0.04 -14.17 7.56
C ASP A 97 1.01 -15.28 7.66
N ARG A 98 0.57 -16.55 7.78
CA ARG A 98 1.48 -17.68 7.96
C ARG A 98 2.03 -18.28 6.66
N THR A 99 1.36 -18.04 5.55
CA THR A 99 1.70 -18.69 4.29
C THR A 99 1.97 -17.67 3.19
N ILE A 100 1.00 -16.82 2.87
CA ILE A 100 1.08 -15.94 1.71
C ILE A 100 2.12 -14.84 1.92
N VAL A 101 2.13 -14.20 3.08
CA VAL A 101 3.09 -13.13 3.39
C VAL A 101 4.55 -13.65 3.36
N PRO A 102 4.90 -14.77 4.02
CA PRO A 102 6.25 -15.33 3.90
C PRO A 102 6.65 -15.70 2.47
N LEU A 103 5.74 -16.28 1.69
CA LEU A 103 6.00 -16.62 0.29
C LEU A 103 6.16 -15.37 -0.58
N SER A 104 5.34 -14.33 -0.35
CA SER A 104 5.47 -13.05 -1.04
C SER A 104 6.82 -12.39 -0.76
N ARG A 105 7.37 -12.51 0.45
CA ARG A 105 8.71 -12.00 0.76
C ARG A 105 9.82 -12.60 -0.11
N ILE A 106 9.63 -13.82 -0.59
CA ILE A 106 10.56 -14.47 -1.53
C ILE A 106 10.21 -14.08 -2.96
N ALA A 107 8.92 -14.04 -3.32
CA ALA A 107 8.47 -13.75 -4.67
C ALA A 107 8.67 -12.28 -5.07
N ASP A 108 8.43 -11.34 -4.16
CA ASP A 108 8.49 -9.89 -4.43
C ASP A 108 9.85 -9.43 -5.01
N PRO A 109 11.01 -9.84 -4.45
CA PRO A 109 12.31 -9.53 -5.06
C PRO A 109 12.49 -10.14 -6.46
N LEU A 110 11.96 -11.35 -6.70
CA LEU A 110 12.08 -12.04 -7.99
C LEU A 110 11.31 -11.31 -9.11
N VAL A 111 10.21 -10.65 -8.76
CA VAL A 111 9.45 -9.79 -9.69
C VAL A 111 9.87 -8.32 -9.60
N GLY A 112 11.00 -8.01 -8.94
CA GLY A 112 11.53 -6.66 -8.80
C GLY A 112 10.58 -5.69 -8.08
N HIS A 113 9.69 -6.18 -7.22
CA HIS A 113 8.65 -5.38 -6.53
C HIS A 113 7.80 -4.54 -7.49
N ALA A 114 7.57 -5.03 -8.72
CA ALA A 114 6.89 -4.30 -9.78
C ALA A 114 5.37 -4.18 -9.57
N PHE A 115 4.77 -5.10 -8.82
CA PHE A 115 3.35 -5.14 -8.48
C PHE A 115 3.13 -5.84 -7.13
N GLY A 116 1.98 -5.59 -6.48
CA GLY A 116 1.60 -6.20 -5.20
C GLY A 116 0.35 -5.57 -4.61
N ARG A 117 -0.22 -6.18 -3.56
CA ARG A 117 -1.44 -5.69 -2.89
C ARG A 117 -1.25 -4.35 -2.19
N SER A 118 -0.04 -4.05 -1.80
CA SER A 118 0.32 -2.81 -1.09
C SER A 118 1.38 -2.06 -1.86
N ILE A 119 1.33 -0.74 -1.78
CA ILE A 119 2.39 0.16 -2.25
C ILE A 119 3.10 0.81 -1.09
N VAL A 120 4.42 0.88 -1.18
CA VAL A 120 5.28 1.62 -0.25
C VAL A 120 5.89 2.80 -0.98
N ALA A 121 5.84 3.96 -0.37
CA ALA A 121 6.63 5.12 -0.78
C ALA A 121 7.50 5.61 0.38
N VAL A 122 8.72 5.94 0.06
CA VAL A 122 9.71 6.49 0.99
C VAL A 122 10.13 7.86 0.47
N TRP A 123 10.01 8.86 1.31
CA TRP A 123 10.51 10.21 1.05
C TRP A 123 11.58 10.56 2.06
N THR A 124 12.49 11.43 1.67
CA THR A 124 13.55 11.94 2.54
C THR A 124 13.44 13.46 2.65
N ARG A 125 13.57 13.99 3.86
CA ARG A 125 13.76 15.43 4.08
C ARG A 125 15.22 15.76 3.79
N PRO A 126 15.52 16.67 2.85
CA PRO A 126 16.88 17.16 2.63
C PRO A 126 17.53 17.71 3.91
N VAL A 127 18.85 17.61 3.99
CA VAL A 127 19.65 18.21 5.08
C VAL A 127 19.71 19.73 4.93
#